data_61467c09c29d8fc87f646761b58e310c
#
_entry.id   61467c09c29d8fc87f646761b58e310c
#
_cell.length_a   1.000
_cell.length_b   1.000
_cell.length_c   1.000
_cell.angle_alpha   90.00
_cell.angle_beta   90.00
_cell.angle_gamma   90.00
#
_symmetry.space_group_name_H-M   'P 1'
#
loop_
_entity.id
_entity.type
_entity.pdbx_description
1 polymer ?
#
loop_
_entity_poly.entity_id
_entity_poly.type
_entity_poly.pdbx_seq_one_letter_code
_entity_poly.pdbx_strand_id
1 'polypeptide(L)'
;MAKVITIASGKGGVGKTVTAINLAVALNSLGKNVVLVDSNLTTPNVAIHLGSPVVPVTLNHVLQGKKHIYSAVYEHHSGTKVVPSSLALEQLKGIKPQLFGKAIEKLKKLSDFIIIDSAAGLGREALLAIEALDENDELLIVTNPEMPAVADALKTIKLAERLGKKVSGVIITRAKNKKNQELSTKNIKALMEKPILARVPEDDSVKESIMQRSPVVLTHPKSKAAKSYKRLAAKIANVEYKEENKSFFEKLFGWLR
;
A
#
# COMPACT_ATOMS: atom_id res chain seq x y z
N MET A 1 20.39 0.87 2.86
CA MET A 1 19.70 -0.25 2.18
C MET A 1 18.22 0.13 2.01
N ALA A 2 17.60 -0.29 0.91
CA ALA A 2 16.19 -0.07 0.68
C ALA A 2 15.35 -0.76 1.76
N LYS A 3 14.28 -0.10 2.21
CA LYS A 3 13.34 -0.65 3.18
C LYS A 3 12.14 -1.27 2.46
N VAL A 4 11.85 -2.52 2.74
CA VAL A 4 10.66 -3.21 2.21
C VAL A 4 9.51 -3.06 3.19
N ILE A 5 8.33 -2.72 2.66
CA ILE A 5 7.11 -2.56 3.43
C ILE A 5 6.01 -3.36 2.73
N THR A 6 5.61 -4.46 3.33
CA THR A 6 4.45 -5.22 2.85
C THR A 6 3.16 -4.65 3.44
N ILE A 7 2.20 -4.37 2.58
CA ILE A 7 0.85 -3.98 2.96
C ILE A 7 -0.04 -5.21 2.88
N ALA A 8 -0.54 -5.68 4.02
CA ALA A 8 -1.38 -6.87 4.10
C ALA A 8 -2.74 -6.58 4.77
N SER A 9 -3.68 -7.48 4.59
CA SER A 9 -5.01 -7.41 5.21
C SER A 9 -5.61 -8.79 5.37
N GLY A 10 -6.35 -9.01 6.45
CA GLY A 10 -7.05 -10.27 6.69
C GLY A 10 -8.29 -10.46 5.80
N LYS A 11 -8.83 -9.39 5.21
CA LYS A 11 -10.06 -9.39 4.41
C LYS A 11 -9.88 -8.56 3.13
N GLY A 12 -10.56 -8.98 2.05
CA GLY A 12 -10.65 -8.20 0.81
C GLY A 12 -11.49 -6.94 0.99
N GLY A 13 -11.26 -5.93 0.14
CA GLY A 13 -12.06 -4.71 0.11
C GLY A 13 -11.79 -3.68 1.21
N VAL A 14 -10.84 -3.90 2.11
CA VAL A 14 -10.47 -2.95 3.17
C VAL A 14 -9.60 -1.77 2.70
N GLY A 15 -9.32 -1.64 1.42
CA GLY A 15 -8.52 -0.53 0.86
C GLY A 15 -7.01 -0.76 0.88
N LYS A 16 -6.55 -2.02 0.93
CA LYS A 16 -5.13 -2.39 0.92
C LYS A 16 -4.39 -1.83 -0.30
N THR A 17 -4.82 -2.16 -1.53
CA THR A 17 -4.23 -1.68 -2.79
C THR A 17 -4.23 -0.15 -2.87
N VAL A 18 -5.35 0.50 -2.51
CA VAL A 18 -5.44 1.96 -2.45
C VAL A 18 -4.41 2.54 -1.48
N THR A 19 -4.22 1.89 -0.33
CA THR A 19 -3.20 2.29 0.64
C THR A 19 -1.78 2.13 0.07
N ALA A 20 -1.48 0.97 -0.54
CA ALA A 20 -0.17 0.69 -1.13
C ALA A 20 0.21 1.72 -2.21
N ILE A 21 -0.71 2.00 -3.14
CA ILE A 21 -0.51 2.96 -4.22
C ILE A 21 -0.30 4.38 -3.67
N ASN A 22 -1.20 4.85 -2.79
CA ASN A 22 -1.13 6.21 -2.27
C ASN A 22 0.08 6.43 -1.36
N LEU A 23 0.48 5.41 -0.59
CA LEU A 23 1.70 5.45 0.21
C LEU A 23 2.94 5.51 -0.69
N ALA A 24 3.02 4.67 -1.73
CA ALA A 24 4.15 4.67 -2.66
C ALA A 24 4.32 6.02 -3.37
N VAL A 25 3.23 6.57 -3.89
CA VAL A 25 3.25 7.88 -4.57
C VAL A 25 3.53 9.02 -3.59
N ALA A 26 2.99 8.97 -2.37
CA ALA A 26 3.29 9.97 -1.35
C ALA A 26 4.76 9.93 -0.89
N LEU A 27 5.37 8.75 -0.75
CA LEU A 27 6.80 8.62 -0.48
C LEU A 27 7.65 9.17 -1.64
N ASN A 28 7.24 8.89 -2.89
CA ASN A 28 7.92 9.43 -4.06
C ASN A 28 7.85 10.97 -4.09
N SER A 29 6.70 11.56 -3.74
CA SER A 29 6.54 13.02 -3.65
C SER A 29 7.41 13.69 -2.55
N LEU A 30 7.94 12.90 -1.62
CA LEU A 30 8.94 13.31 -0.63
C LEU A 30 10.38 13.13 -1.12
N GLY A 31 10.58 12.91 -2.42
CA GLY A 31 11.89 12.73 -3.05
C GLY A 31 12.53 11.35 -2.82
N LYS A 32 11.74 10.34 -2.43
CA LYS A 32 12.22 8.97 -2.26
C LYS A 32 12.08 8.17 -3.55
N ASN A 33 13.07 7.35 -3.88
CA ASN A 33 12.95 6.37 -4.94
C ASN A 33 12.11 5.20 -4.47
N VAL A 34 10.94 4.99 -5.08
CA VAL A 34 9.97 3.97 -4.64
C VAL A 34 9.66 2.98 -5.74
N VAL A 35 9.64 1.70 -5.39
CA VAL A 35 9.11 0.63 -6.24
C VAL A 35 7.85 0.08 -5.58
N LEU A 36 6.74 0.08 -6.29
CA LEU A 36 5.47 -0.56 -5.90
C LEU A 36 5.36 -1.91 -6.62
N VAL A 37 5.20 -2.97 -5.87
CA VAL A 37 5.08 -4.34 -6.39
C VAL A 37 3.68 -4.86 -6.13
N ASP A 38 2.97 -5.28 -7.17
CA ASP A 38 1.71 -6.02 -7.04
C ASP A 38 2.04 -7.51 -6.88
N SER A 39 1.89 -8.06 -5.68
CA SER A 39 2.09 -9.48 -5.41
C SER A 39 0.78 -10.28 -5.33
N ASN A 40 -0.35 -9.65 -5.63
CA ASN A 40 -1.63 -10.32 -5.78
C ASN A 40 -1.72 -10.93 -7.20
N LEU A 41 -1.19 -12.13 -7.35
CA LEU A 41 -1.01 -12.78 -8.66
C LEU A 41 -2.35 -13.22 -9.29
N THR A 42 -3.34 -13.55 -8.46
CA THR A 42 -4.64 -14.08 -8.92
C THR A 42 -5.61 -12.96 -9.29
N THR A 43 -5.66 -11.90 -8.50
CA THR A 43 -6.57 -10.76 -8.72
C THR A 43 -5.81 -9.43 -8.61
N PRO A 44 -4.86 -9.17 -9.53
CA PRO A 44 -4.02 -7.97 -9.48
C PRO A 44 -4.85 -6.71 -9.72
N ASN A 45 -4.55 -5.66 -8.98
CA ASN A 45 -5.32 -4.43 -9.04
C ASN A 45 -4.47 -3.16 -9.23
N VAL A 46 -3.17 -3.20 -8.95
CA VAL A 46 -2.31 -2.01 -9.01
C VAL A 46 -2.32 -1.38 -10.40
N ALA A 47 -2.09 -2.19 -11.43
CA ALA A 47 -2.05 -1.71 -12.82
C ALA A 47 -3.40 -1.15 -13.30
N ILE A 48 -4.52 -1.73 -12.84
CA ILE A 48 -5.87 -1.23 -13.11
C ILE A 48 -6.07 0.16 -12.50
N HIS A 49 -5.70 0.33 -11.22
CA HIS A 49 -5.82 1.59 -10.50
C HIS A 49 -4.92 2.70 -11.07
N LEU A 50 -3.84 2.32 -11.76
CA LEU A 50 -2.88 3.25 -12.36
C LEU A 50 -3.09 3.44 -13.88
N GLY A 51 -4.16 2.87 -14.44
CA GLY A 51 -4.55 3.10 -15.84
C GLY A 51 -3.75 2.32 -16.90
N SER A 52 -2.90 1.39 -16.49
CA SER A 52 -2.07 0.58 -17.40
C SER A 52 -2.26 -0.93 -17.16
N PRO A 53 -3.48 -1.46 -17.40
CA PRO A 53 -3.84 -2.84 -17.02
C PRO A 53 -3.11 -3.92 -17.82
N VAL A 54 -2.58 -3.58 -19.00
CA VAL A 54 -1.85 -4.52 -19.86
C VAL A 54 -0.45 -3.99 -20.12
N VAL A 55 0.54 -4.81 -19.79
CA VAL A 55 1.97 -4.52 -20.00
C VAL A 55 2.68 -5.76 -20.54
N PRO A 56 3.78 -5.58 -21.31
CA PRO A 56 4.48 -6.71 -21.96
C PRO A 56 5.10 -7.71 -21.00
N VAL A 57 5.66 -7.25 -19.88
CA VAL A 57 6.33 -8.10 -18.89
C VAL A 57 5.76 -7.82 -17.50
N THR A 58 5.38 -8.86 -16.79
CA THR A 58 4.78 -8.77 -15.45
C THR A 58 5.61 -9.54 -14.43
N LEU A 59 5.28 -9.37 -13.13
CA LEU A 59 5.85 -10.17 -12.06
C LEU A 59 5.68 -11.69 -12.32
N ASN A 60 4.55 -12.10 -12.91
CA ASN A 60 4.29 -13.50 -13.27
C ASN A 60 5.38 -14.08 -14.19
N HIS A 61 5.78 -13.33 -15.23
CA HIS A 61 6.88 -13.77 -16.11
C HIS A 61 8.21 -13.93 -15.38
N VAL A 62 8.47 -13.05 -14.40
CA VAL A 62 9.66 -13.13 -13.54
C VAL A 62 9.61 -14.37 -12.66
N LEU A 63 8.46 -14.62 -12.02
CA LEU A 63 8.26 -15.77 -11.15
C LEU A 63 8.20 -17.11 -11.90
N GLN A 64 7.91 -17.09 -13.20
CA GLN A 64 8.07 -18.25 -14.07
C GLN A 64 9.54 -18.51 -14.46
N GLY A 65 10.44 -17.56 -14.16
CA GLY A 65 11.85 -17.61 -14.58
C GLY A 65 12.08 -17.24 -16.05
N LYS A 66 11.08 -16.68 -16.74
CA LYS A 66 11.14 -16.32 -18.16
C LYS A 66 11.77 -14.96 -18.42
N LYS A 67 11.70 -14.04 -17.45
CA LYS A 67 12.16 -12.66 -17.59
C LYS A 67 12.91 -12.22 -16.33
N HIS A 68 13.81 -11.23 -16.50
CA HIS A 68 14.49 -10.58 -15.39
C HIS A 68 13.57 -9.55 -14.75
N ILE A 69 13.70 -9.31 -13.42
CA ILE A 69 12.81 -8.39 -12.69
C ILE A 69 12.87 -6.96 -13.25
N TYR A 70 14.03 -6.49 -13.69
CA TYR A 70 14.17 -5.14 -14.25
C TYR A 70 13.36 -4.93 -15.53
N SER A 71 13.07 -5.99 -16.28
CA SER A 71 12.19 -5.90 -17.47
C SER A 71 10.72 -5.75 -17.11
N ALA A 72 10.33 -5.98 -15.85
CA ALA A 72 8.97 -5.81 -15.35
C ALA A 72 8.77 -4.50 -14.58
N VAL A 73 9.77 -3.61 -14.55
CA VAL A 73 9.69 -2.31 -13.89
C VAL A 73 9.23 -1.27 -14.88
N TYR A 74 8.12 -0.60 -14.57
CA TYR A 74 7.56 0.50 -15.36
C TYR A 74 7.55 1.77 -14.51
N GLU A 75 7.75 2.92 -15.13
CA GLU A 75 7.64 4.21 -14.45
C GLU A 75 6.26 4.82 -14.67
N HIS A 76 5.58 5.11 -13.57
CA HIS A 76 4.33 5.87 -13.57
C HIS A 76 4.65 7.37 -13.68
N HIS A 77 3.75 8.19 -14.25
CA HIS A 77 3.95 9.64 -14.42
C HIS A 77 4.25 10.40 -13.11
N SER A 78 3.97 9.81 -11.96
CA SER A 78 4.38 10.35 -10.65
C SER A 78 5.87 10.15 -10.33
N GLY A 79 6.63 9.45 -11.16
CA GLY A 79 8.00 9.01 -10.88
C GLY A 79 8.09 7.71 -10.06
N THR A 80 6.96 7.18 -9.56
CA THR A 80 6.94 5.90 -8.84
C THR A 80 7.16 4.75 -9.82
N LYS A 81 8.11 3.87 -9.54
CA LYS A 81 8.31 2.64 -10.31
C LYS A 81 7.29 1.59 -9.88
N VAL A 82 6.77 0.83 -10.84
CA VAL A 82 5.71 -0.17 -10.61
C VAL A 82 6.10 -1.50 -11.23
N VAL A 83 5.93 -2.58 -10.49
CA VAL A 83 6.04 -3.96 -10.98
C VAL A 83 4.63 -4.57 -10.92
N PRO A 84 3.90 -4.61 -12.02
CA PRO A 84 2.54 -5.13 -12.06
C PRO A 84 2.51 -6.66 -12.14
N SER A 85 1.41 -7.25 -11.67
CA SER A 85 1.06 -8.64 -11.95
C SER A 85 0.11 -8.76 -13.13
N SER A 86 0.00 -9.95 -13.69
CA SER A 86 -0.78 -10.23 -14.90
C SER A 86 -2.25 -10.48 -14.61
N LEU A 87 -3.12 -9.96 -15.47
CA LEU A 87 -4.54 -10.31 -15.50
C LEU A 87 -4.84 -11.65 -16.21
N ALA A 88 -3.87 -12.20 -16.96
CA ALA A 88 -4.07 -13.42 -17.72
C ALA A 88 -3.92 -14.66 -16.82
N LEU A 89 -4.97 -15.48 -16.72
CA LEU A 89 -5.00 -16.69 -15.90
C LEU A 89 -3.92 -17.72 -16.32
N GLU A 90 -3.57 -17.77 -17.60
CA GLU A 90 -2.53 -18.65 -18.12
C GLU A 90 -1.17 -18.36 -17.48
N GLN A 91 -0.93 -17.14 -17.06
CA GLN A 91 0.33 -16.71 -16.43
C GLN A 91 0.42 -17.11 -14.94
N LEU A 92 -0.59 -17.73 -14.37
CA LEU A 92 -0.52 -18.34 -13.04
C LEU A 92 0.18 -19.70 -13.07
N LYS A 93 0.24 -20.35 -14.23
CA LYS A 93 0.92 -21.65 -14.38
C LYS A 93 2.45 -21.49 -14.32
N GLY A 94 3.11 -22.39 -13.62
CA GLY A 94 4.58 -22.43 -13.56
C GLY A 94 5.22 -21.35 -12.68
N ILE A 95 4.46 -20.68 -11.83
CA ILE A 95 4.96 -19.76 -10.82
C ILE A 95 5.87 -20.50 -9.84
N LYS A 96 7.06 -19.95 -9.60
CA LYS A 96 8.07 -20.43 -8.66
C LYS A 96 8.18 -19.44 -7.49
N PRO A 97 7.49 -19.68 -6.36
CA PRO A 97 7.44 -18.73 -5.23
C PRO A 97 8.82 -18.33 -4.71
N GLN A 98 9.79 -19.26 -4.72
CA GLN A 98 11.17 -19.02 -4.28
C GLN A 98 11.93 -17.94 -5.09
N LEU A 99 11.42 -17.55 -6.26
CA LEU A 99 11.99 -16.45 -7.05
C LEU A 99 11.55 -15.07 -6.54
N PHE A 100 10.48 -14.99 -5.73
CA PHE A 100 9.94 -13.71 -5.28
C PHE A 100 10.93 -12.96 -4.39
N GLY A 101 11.47 -13.58 -3.33
CA GLY A 101 12.47 -12.96 -2.47
C GLY A 101 13.70 -12.50 -3.26
N LYS A 102 14.19 -13.33 -4.22
CA LYS A 102 15.30 -12.96 -5.10
C LYS A 102 14.98 -11.75 -5.98
N ALA A 103 13.73 -11.61 -6.42
CA ALA A 103 13.29 -10.45 -7.19
C ALA A 103 13.26 -9.19 -6.34
N ILE A 104 12.74 -9.27 -5.12
CA ILE A 104 12.72 -8.15 -4.16
C ILE A 104 14.15 -7.69 -3.84
N GLU A 105 15.08 -8.60 -3.57
CA GLU A 105 16.49 -8.26 -3.32
C GLU A 105 17.13 -7.47 -4.47
N LYS A 106 16.82 -7.84 -5.72
CA LYS A 106 17.31 -7.07 -6.87
C LYS A 106 16.71 -5.67 -6.94
N LEU A 107 15.41 -5.51 -6.60
CA LEU A 107 14.74 -4.21 -6.58
C LEU A 107 15.28 -3.27 -5.49
N LYS A 108 15.83 -3.79 -4.40
CA LYS A 108 16.48 -2.98 -3.35
C LYS A 108 17.60 -2.10 -3.90
N LYS A 109 18.22 -2.46 -5.04
CA LYS A 109 19.25 -1.66 -5.71
C LYS A 109 18.73 -0.44 -6.46
N LEU A 110 17.40 -0.39 -6.72
CA LEU A 110 16.77 0.67 -7.52
C LEU A 110 15.96 1.67 -6.68
N SER A 111 15.89 1.49 -5.36
CA SER A 111 14.92 2.21 -4.55
C SER A 111 15.38 2.44 -3.12
N ASP A 112 14.79 3.46 -2.49
CA ASP A 112 14.88 3.68 -1.04
C ASP A 112 13.78 2.89 -0.31
N PHE A 113 12.63 2.71 -0.97
CA PHE A 113 11.48 1.96 -0.46
C PHE A 113 10.92 1.00 -1.51
N ILE A 114 10.55 -0.20 -1.07
CA ILE A 114 9.75 -1.15 -1.85
C ILE A 114 8.43 -1.34 -1.10
N ILE A 115 7.32 -0.98 -1.73
CA ILE A 115 5.98 -1.22 -1.20
C ILE A 115 5.40 -2.44 -1.91
N ILE A 116 5.04 -3.47 -1.15
CA ILE A 116 4.45 -4.69 -1.68
C ILE A 116 2.95 -4.68 -1.35
N ASP A 117 2.11 -4.63 -2.39
CA ASP A 117 0.66 -4.87 -2.26
C ASP A 117 0.40 -6.37 -2.28
N SER A 118 0.08 -6.97 -1.12
CA SER A 118 -0.12 -8.42 -1.02
C SER A 118 -1.52 -8.85 -1.48
N ALA A 119 -1.76 -10.14 -1.65
CA ALA A 119 -3.12 -10.66 -1.68
C ALA A 119 -3.82 -10.49 -0.32
N ALA A 120 -5.16 -10.50 -0.31
CA ALA A 120 -5.93 -10.46 0.92
C ALA A 120 -6.02 -11.85 1.57
N GLY A 121 -6.23 -11.87 2.88
CA GLY A 121 -6.39 -13.10 3.66
C GLY A 121 -5.08 -13.78 4.01
N LEU A 122 -5.13 -15.10 4.23
CA LEU A 122 -4.03 -15.91 4.73
C LEU A 122 -3.58 -16.98 3.73
N GLY A 123 -3.93 -16.80 2.45
CA GLY A 123 -3.58 -17.74 1.38
C GLY A 123 -2.08 -17.69 1.01
N ARG A 124 -1.68 -18.62 0.14
CA ARG A 124 -0.27 -18.76 -0.29
C ARG A 124 0.34 -17.46 -0.86
N GLU A 125 -0.43 -16.67 -1.58
CA GLU A 125 0.04 -15.40 -2.16
C GLU A 125 0.28 -14.33 -1.09
N ALA A 126 -0.60 -14.25 -0.06
CA ALA A 126 -0.38 -13.36 1.06
C ALA A 126 0.87 -13.76 1.87
N LEU A 127 1.07 -15.07 2.08
CA LEU A 127 2.27 -15.61 2.73
C LEU A 127 3.53 -15.28 1.95
N LEU A 128 3.52 -15.41 0.62
CA LEU A 128 4.65 -15.07 -0.24
C LEU A 128 5.19 -13.67 0.03
N ALA A 129 4.28 -12.68 0.14
CA ALA A 129 4.65 -11.29 0.40
C ALA A 129 5.14 -11.06 1.85
N ILE A 130 4.64 -11.84 2.81
CA ILE A 130 5.04 -11.75 4.22
C ILE A 130 6.39 -12.43 4.43
N GLU A 131 6.60 -13.62 3.86
CA GLU A 131 7.84 -14.40 3.98
C GLU A 131 9.04 -13.70 3.34
N ALA A 132 8.81 -12.88 2.31
CA ALA A 132 9.86 -12.12 1.62
C ALA A 132 10.46 -10.97 2.46
N LEU A 133 9.89 -10.66 3.62
CA LEU A 133 10.42 -9.63 4.51
C LEU A 133 11.63 -10.13 5.29
N ASP A 134 12.66 -9.30 5.38
CA ASP A 134 13.82 -9.49 6.24
C ASP A 134 13.59 -8.88 7.64
N GLU A 135 14.57 -9.00 8.53
CA GLU A 135 14.48 -8.50 9.92
C GLU A 135 14.28 -6.99 10.03
N ASN A 136 14.82 -6.22 9.08
CA ASN A 136 14.72 -4.75 9.03
C ASN A 136 13.50 -4.26 8.25
N ASP A 137 12.78 -5.15 7.60
CA ASP A 137 11.61 -4.85 6.79
C ASP A 137 10.35 -4.76 7.65
N GLU A 138 9.27 -4.20 7.13
CA GLU A 138 8.06 -3.93 7.90
C GLU A 138 6.81 -4.55 7.26
N LEU A 139 5.93 -5.04 8.11
CA LEU A 139 4.57 -5.41 7.74
C LEU A 139 3.58 -4.40 8.32
N LEU A 140 2.77 -3.79 7.45
CA LEU A 140 1.67 -2.91 7.82
C LEU A 140 0.34 -3.61 7.52
N ILE A 141 -0.54 -3.62 8.51
CA ILE A 141 -1.87 -4.25 8.38
C ILE A 141 -2.93 -3.20 8.10
N VAL A 142 -3.70 -3.40 7.04
CA VAL A 142 -4.84 -2.54 6.69
C VAL A 142 -6.14 -3.19 7.13
N THR A 143 -6.99 -2.44 7.80
CA THR A 143 -8.31 -2.88 8.25
C THR A 143 -9.32 -1.73 8.20
N ASN A 144 -10.61 -2.07 8.25
CA ASN A 144 -11.69 -1.11 8.51
C ASN A 144 -12.06 -1.14 10.00
N PRO A 145 -12.70 -0.09 10.55
CA PRO A 145 -13.10 -0.04 11.94
C PRO A 145 -14.38 -0.86 12.25
N GLU A 146 -14.48 -2.06 11.65
CA GLU A 146 -15.55 -3.01 11.79
C GLU A 146 -15.05 -4.28 12.47
N MET A 147 -15.82 -4.85 13.42
CA MET A 147 -15.38 -6.01 14.18
C MET A 147 -14.92 -7.19 13.31
N PRO A 148 -15.62 -7.60 12.23
CA PRO A 148 -15.16 -8.71 11.39
C PRO A 148 -13.82 -8.42 10.73
N ALA A 149 -13.61 -7.19 10.21
CA ALA A 149 -12.36 -6.80 9.57
C ALA A 149 -11.19 -6.76 10.56
N VAL A 150 -11.44 -6.27 11.78
CA VAL A 150 -10.47 -6.24 12.87
C VAL A 150 -10.10 -7.66 13.32
N ALA A 151 -11.07 -8.56 13.44
CA ALA A 151 -10.82 -9.96 13.79
C ALA A 151 -9.95 -10.68 12.73
N ASP A 152 -10.23 -10.47 11.44
CA ASP A 152 -9.42 -11.06 10.37
C ASP A 152 -8.02 -10.44 10.29
N ALA A 153 -7.89 -9.14 10.53
CA ALA A 153 -6.61 -8.48 10.64
C ALA A 153 -5.77 -9.01 11.81
N LEU A 154 -6.40 -9.30 12.95
CA LEU A 154 -5.73 -9.90 14.10
C LEU A 154 -5.17 -11.29 13.76
N LYS A 155 -5.91 -12.12 13.00
CA LYS A 155 -5.41 -13.42 12.52
C LYS A 155 -4.15 -13.24 11.65
N THR A 156 -4.14 -12.21 10.77
CA THR A 156 -2.97 -11.91 9.93
C THR A 156 -1.78 -11.48 10.78
N ILE A 157 -1.99 -10.65 11.81
CA ILE A 157 -0.95 -10.26 12.76
C ILE A 157 -0.35 -11.50 13.44
N LYS A 158 -1.19 -12.36 14.01
CA LYS A 158 -0.74 -13.58 14.72
C LYS A 158 -0.01 -14.56 13.80
N LEU A 159 -0.42 -14.67 12.54
CA LEU A 159 0.30 -15.48 11.55
C LEU A 159 1.68 -14.90 11.25
N ALA A 160 1.78 -13.59 11.01
CA ALA A 160 3.05 -12.93 10.75
C ALA A 160 4.02 -13.06 11.93
N GLU A 161 3.53 -12.90 13.17
CA GLU A 161 4.33 -13.09 14.39
C GLU A 161 4.84 -14.53 14.53
N ARG A 162 4.01 -15.53 14.19
CA ARG A 162 4.44 -16.96 14.17
C ARG A 162 5.51 -17.23 13.13
N LEU A 163 5.54 -16.48 12.03
CA LEU A 163 6.58 -16.53 11.02
C LEU A 163 7.81 -15.69 11.38
N GLY A 164 7.87 -15.13 12.60
CA GLY A 164 8.96 -14.28 13.05
C GLY A 164 9.03 -12.91 12.38
N LYS A 165 7.93 -12.47 11.73
CA LYS A 165 7.91 -11.19 11.00
C LYS A 165 7.41 -10.05 11.89
N LYS A 166 8.06 -8.90 11.77
CA LYS A 166 7.73 -7.69 12.52
C LYS A 166 6.51 -6.98 11.95
N VAL A 167 5.42 -6.94 12.71
CA VAL A 167 4.25 -6.10 12.40
C VAL A 167 4.47 -4.73 13.02
N SER A 168 4.76 -3.74 12.19
CA SER A 168 5.13 -2.37 12.62
C SER A 168 3.92 -1.51 12.97
N GLY A 169 2.73 -1.87 12.48
CA GLY A 169 1.51 -1.17 12.87
C GLY A 169 0.32 -1.41 11.95
N VAL A 170 -0.74 -0.71 12.29
CA VAL A 170 -2.06 -0.84 11.65
C VAL A 170 -2.47 0.48 11.00
N ILE A 171 -3.06 0.39 9.83
CA ILE A 171 -3.69 1.49 9.10
C ILE A 171 -5.19 1.22 9.09
N ILE A 172 -5.97 2.12 9.68
CA ILE A 172 -7.42 2.06 9.67
C ILE A 172 -7.92 2.89 8.48
N THR A 173 -8.68 2.27 7.59
CA THR A 173 -9.25 2.93 6.41
C THR A 173 -10.77 3.03 6.51
N ARG A 174 -11.38 3.84 5.64
CA ARG A 174 -12.85 4.06 5.57
C ARG A 174 -13.47 4.42 6.92
N ALA A 175 -12.76 5.19 7.73
CA ALA A 175 -13.24 5.61 9.03
C ALA A 175 -14.27 6.72 8.90
N LYS A 176 -15.50 6.49 9.38
CA LYS A 176 -16.62 7.46 9.30
C LYS A 176 -16.68 8.39 10.48
N ASN A 177 -15.96 8.08 11.57
CA ASN A 177 -15.99 8.80 12.86
C ASN A 177 -17.41 8.87 13.50
N LYS A 178 -18.24 7.86 13.24
CA LYS A 178 -19.57 7.75 13.81
C LYS A 178 -19.52 6.91 15.09
N LYS A 179 -19.76 7.54 16.25
CA LYS A 179 -19.93 6.83 17.52
C LYS A 179 -21.03 5.76 17.35
N ASN A 180 -20.84 4.59 17.93
CA ASN A 180 -21.77 3.44 17.93
C ASN A 180 -21.94 2.71 16.57
N GLN A 181 -21.25 3.14 15.48
CA GLN A 181 -21.30 2.44 14.18
C GLN A 181 -19.96 1.85 13.77
N GLU A 182 -18.89 2.18 14.50
CA GLU A 182 -17.53 1.69 14.24
C GLU A 182 -16.72 1.56 15.53
N LEU A 183 -15.73 0.70 15.51
CA LEU A 183 -14.79 0.55 16.62
C LEU A 183 -13.93 1.81 16.77
N SER A 184 -13.76 2.26 18.00
CA SER A 184 -12.84 3.36 18.29
C SER A 184 -11.39 2.97 18.02
N THR A 185 -10.56 3.96 17.67
CA THR A 185 -9.11 3.75 17.49
C THR A 185 -8.47 3.13 18.74
N LYS A 186 -8.95 3.52 19.95
CA LYS A 186 -8.48 2.96 21.22
C LYS A 186 -8.78 1.47 21.33
N ASN A 187 -10.00 1.06 20.99
CA ASN A 187 -10.40 -0.35 21.04
C ASN A 187 -9.62 -1.19 20.02
N ILE A 188 -9.46 -0.70 18.77
CA ILE A 188 -8.68 -1.39 17.74
C ILE A 188 -7.23 -1.55 18.19
N LYS A 189 -6.60 -0.49 18.75
CA LYS A 189 -5.24 -0.55 19.26
C LYS A 189 -5.10 -1.59 20.38
N ALA A 190 -6.09 -1.63 21.30
CA ALA A 190 -6.09 -2.61 22.41
C ALA A 190 -6.25 -4.05 21.92
N LEU A 191 -7.17 -4.29 20.96
CA LEU A 191 -7.41 -5.62 20.40
C LEU A 191 -6.22 -6.16 19.60
N MET A 192 -5.56 -5.29 18.83
CA MET A 192 -4.45 -5.70 17.96
C MET A 192 -3.08 -5.65 18.61
N GLU A 193 -2.96 -4.99 19.76
CA GLU A 193 -1.68 -4.79 20.50
C GLU A 193 -0.59 -4.18 19.60
N LYS A 194 -0.99 -3.41 18.60
CA LYS A 194 -0.10 -2.74 17.63
C LYS A 194 -0.40 -1.24 17.56
N PRO A 195 0.62 -0.42 17.23
CA PRO A 195 0.41 1.01 17.05
C PRO A 195 -0.49 1.28 15.84
N ILE A 196 -1.39 2.25 15.96
CA ILE A 196 -2.14 2.78 14.83
C ILE A 196 -1.28 3.84 14.16
N LEU A 197 -0.85 3.56 12.93
CA LEU A 197 0.04 4.46 12.17
C LEU A 197 -0.73 5.55 11.45
N ALA A 198 -1.92 5.22 10.95
CA ALA A 198 -2.81 6.16 10.29
C ALA A 198 -4.27 5.76 10.46
N ARG A 199 -5.14 6.78 10.44
CA ARG A 199 -6.59 6.63 10.31
C ARG A 199 -7.02 7.44 9.09
N VAL A 200 -7.32 6.73 8.00
CA VAL A 200 -7.75 7.32 6.74
C VAL A 200 -9.28 7.38 6.74
N PRO A 201 -9.87 8.58 6.66
CA PRO A 201 -11.32 8.71 6.66
C PRO A 201 -11.93 8.11 5.38
N GLU A 202 -13.20 7.72 5.45
CA GLU A 202 -13.99 7.49 4.24
C GLU A 202 -14.14 8.84 3.52
N ASP A 203 -13.81 8.87 2.24
CA ASP A 203 -13.69 10.10 1.46
C ASP A 203 -14.07 9.80 0.01
N ASP A 204 -15.05 10.51 -0.53
CA ASP A 204 -15.52 10.30 -1.90
C ASP A 204 -14.45 10.61 -2.94
N SER A 205 -13.51 11.53 -2.63
CA SER A 205 -12.34 11.77 -3.46
C SER A 205 -11.52 10.51 -3.77
N VAL A 206 -11.56 9.49 -2.89
CA VAL A 206 -10.88 8.21 -3.15
C VAL A 206 -11.62 7.44 -4.25
N LYS A 207 -12.96 7.42 -4.23
CA LYS A 207 -13.76 6.75 -5.27
C LYS A 207 -13.58 7.45 -6.62
N GLU A 208 -13.61 8.78 -6.63
CA GLU A 208 -13.35 9.60 -7.82
C GLU A 208 -11.96 9.35 -8.40
N SER A 209 -10.94 9.28 -7.53
CA SER A 209 -9.56 8.99 -7.94
C SER A 209 -9.41 7.61 -8.59
N ILE A 210 -10.12 6.60 -8.06
CA ILE A 210 -10.15 5.24 -8.66
C ILE A 210 -10.80 5.28 -10.06
N MET A 211 -11.89 6.01 -10.22
CA MET A 211 -12.54 6.19 -11.54
C MET A 211 -11.62 6.91 -12.53
N GLN A 212 -10.83 7.88 -12.06
CA GLN A 212 -9.80 8.57 -12.83
C GLN A 212 -8.53 7.75 -13.06
N ARG A 213 -8.45 6.53 -12.50
CA ARG A 213 -7.28 5.63 -12.58
C ARG A 213 -5.99 6.32 -12.13
N SER A 214 -6.08 7.12 -11.09
CA SER A 214 -4.96 7.88 -10.55
C SER A 214 -5.07 8.00 -9.03
N PRO A 215 -3.94 8.02 -8.28
CA PRO A 215 -3.97 8.05 -6.81
C PRO A 215 -4.59 9.32 -6.26
N VAL A 216 -5.32 9.23 -5.14
CA VAL A 216 -5.98 10.39 -4.50
C VAL A 216 -4.98 11.45 -4.04
N VAL A 217 -3.76 11.07 -3.72
CA VAL A 217 -2.68 12.01 -3.34
C VAL A 217 -2.26 12.93 -4.48
N LEU A 218 -2.54 12.57 -5.75
CA LEU A 218 -2.32 13.38 -6.95
C LEU A 218 -3.59 14.09 -7.40
N THR A 219 -4.71 13.37 -7.51
CA THR A 219 -5.96 13.92 -8.05
C THR A 219 -6.64 14.88 -7.09
N HIS A 220 -6.63 14.58 -5.80
CA HIS A 220 -7.26 15.38 -4.75
C HIS A 220 -6.31 15.63 -3.57
N PRO A 221 -5.17 16.33 -3.79
CA PRO A 221 -4.08 16.43 -2.82
C PRO A 221 -4.47 17.12 -1.49
N LYS A 222 -5.58 17.88 -1.50
CA LYS A 222 -6.12 18.59 -0.32
C LYS A 222 -7.20 17.79 0.43
N SER A 223 -7.65 16.64 -0.09
CA SER A 223 -8.67 15.79 0.54
C SER A 223 -8.18 15.23 1.88
N LYS A 224 -9.11 14.85 2.75
CA LYS A 224 -8.77 14.29 4.07
C LYS A 224 -8.00 12.96 3.94
N ALA A 225 -8.39 12.12 2.99
CA ALA A 225 -7.71 10.85 2.71
C ALA A 225 -6.28 11.09 2.19
N ALA A 226 -6.08 11.97 1.20
CA ALA A 226 -4.77 12.31 0.67
C ALA A 226 -3.82 12.84 1.75
N LYS A 227 -4.29 13.75 2.61
CA LYS A 227 -3.52 14.26 3.75
C LYS A 227 -3.14 13.14 4.72
N SER A 228 -4.02 12.18 4.96
CA SER A 228 -3.73 11.03 5.83
C SER A 228 -2.62 10.15 5.24
N TYR A 229 -2.63 9.87 3.93
CA TYR A 229 -1.56 9.13 3.27
C TYR A 229 -0.24 9.90 3.23
N LYS A 230 -0.25 11.21 2.98
CA LYS A 230 0.94 12.07 3.02
C LYS A 230 1.58 12.09 4.41
N ARG A 231 0.77 12.21 5.48
CA ARG A 231 1.27 12.14 6.88
C ARG A 231 1.87 10.76 7.18
N LEU A 232 1.22 9.69 6.71
CA LEU A 232 1.75 8.33 6.87
C LEU A 232 3.09 8.18 6.17
N ALA A 233 3.22 8.66 4.93
CA ALA A 233 4.46 8.62 4.17
C ALA A 233 5.58 9.40 4.87
N ALA A 234 5.31 10.61 5.36
CA ALA A 234 6.27 11.42 6.09
C ALA A 234 6.75 10.70 7.37
N LYS A 235 5.82 10.08 8.12
CA LYS A 235 6.16 9.27 9.30
C LYS A 235 7.07 8.08 8.95
N ILE A 236 6.78 7.38 7.87
CA ILE A 236 7.57 6.23 7.39
C ILE A 236 8.95 6.68 6.89
N ALA A 237 9.00 7.80 6.19
CA ALA A 237 10.25 8.38 5.69
C ALA A 237 11.07 9.10 6.76
N ASN A 238 10.53 9.21 7.99
CA ASN A 238 11.11 9.95 9.10
C ASN A 238 11.44 11.42 8.72
N VAL A 239 10.48 12.08 8.05
CA VAL A 239 10.58 13.51 7.67
C VAL A 239 9.41 14.28 8.27
N GLU A 240 9.62 15.58 8.52
CA GLU A 240 8.55 16.46 9.01
C GLU A 240 7.50 16.69 7.91
N TYR A 241 6.23 16.43 8.23
CA TYR A 241 5.12 16.75 7.34
C TYR A 241 4.65 18.20 7.57
N LYS A 242 4.96 19.08 6.63
CA LYS A 242 4.41 20.42 6.61
C LYS A 242 3.13 20.41 5.78
N GLU A 243 1.97 20.64 6.41
CA GLU A 243 0.75 20.90 5.62
C GLU A 243 0.97 22.17 4.80
N GLU A 244 0.67 22.10 3.51
CA GLU A 244 0.52 23.31 2.71
C GLU A 244 -0.64 24.13 3.31
N ASN A 245 -0.32 25.04 4.20
CA ASN A 245 -1.29 26.01 4.70
C ASN A 245 -1.79 26.81 3.48
N LYS A 246 -3.10 27.11 3.46
CA LYS A 246 -3.67 28.09 2.53
C LYS A 246 -2.71 29.25 2.44
N SER A 247 -2.25 29.58 1.23
CA SER A 247 -1.34 30.68 0.99
C SER A 247 -1.80 31.89 1.81
N PHE A 248 -0.87 32.56 2.50
CA PHE A 248 -1.11 33.81 3.21
C PHE A 248 -1.90 34.80 2.33
N PHE A 249 -1.73 34.76 1.03
CA PHE A 249 -2.47 35.50 0.02
C PHE A 249 -3.97 35.16 -0.06
N GLU A 250 -4.41 33.91 0.09
CA GLU A 250 -5.85 33.57 0.13
C GLU A 250 -6.52 34.06 1.43
N LYS A 251 -5.79 34.17 2.53
CA LYS A 251 -6.30 34.78 3.77
C LYS A 251 -6.36 36.28 3.68
N LEU A 252 -5.45 36.92 2.92
CA LEU A 252 -5.40 38.39 2.79
C LEU A 252 -6.47 38.93 1.82
N PHE A 253 -6.81 38.17 0.78
CA PHE A 253 -7.76 38.59 -0.27
C PHE A 253 -9.12 37.90 -0.20
N GLY A 254 -9.33 36.93 0.72
CA GLY A 254 -10.63 36.23 0.87
C GLY A 254 -11.76 37.09 1.45
N TRP A 255 -11.49 38.33 1.89
CA TRP A 255 -12.50 39.29 2.36
C TRP A 255 -12.88 40.32 1.28
N LEU A 256 -12.27 40.26 0.09
CA LEU A 256 -12.51 41.14 -1.05
C LEU A 256 -13.46 40.56 -2.11
N ARG A 257 -14.23 39.50 -1.73
CA ARG A 257 -15.33 38.96 -2.57
C ARG A 257 -16.66 39.11 -1.84
#